data_952d13ced9492deda79e54a68fae4822
#
_entry.id   952d13ced9492deda79e54a68fae4822
#
_cell.length_a   1.000
_cell.length_b   1.000
_cell.length_c   1.000
_cell.angle_alpha   90.00
_cell.angle_beta   90.00
_cell.angle_gamma   90.00
#
_symmetry.space_group_name_H-M   'P 1'
#
loop_
_entity.id
_entity.type
_entity.pdbx_description
1 polymer ?
#
loop_
_entity_poly.entity_id
_entity_poly.type
_entity_poly.pdbx_seq_one_letter_code
_entity_poly.pdbx_strand_id
1 'polypeptide(L)'
;RADGTREVLPSKCHGVPVQPGDVLHFVTWGGGGWGDPLERDPELVALEVRRGLVTEDGARRYGVVVDDEGQLDRGATEALRTEMRSQREGELPVFDMGPPLEEILANCEAETGLAAPKRPTW
;
A
#
# COMPACT_ATOMS: atom_id res chain seq x y z
N ARG A 1 15.70 6.69 -20.90
CA ARG A 1 16.28 7.70 -21.75
C ARG A 1 15.41 7.91 -22.98
N ALA A 2 15.54 9.06 -23.66
CA ALA A 2 14.78 9.37 -24.85
C ALA A 2 15.00 8.37 -26.01
N ASP A 3 16.13 7.68 -26.02
CA ASP A 3 16.49 6.63 -26.99
C ASP A 3 15.90 5.24 -26.64
N GLY A 4 15.08 5.15 -25.59
CA GLY A 4 14.48 3.92 -25.09
C GLY A 4 15.38 3.12 -24.14
N THR A 5 16.61 3.53 -23.90
CA THR A 5 17.47 2.86 -22.92
C THR A 5 16.94 3.07 -21.49
N ARG A 6 17.12 2.06 -20.64
CA ARG A 6 16.68 2.09 -19.25
C ARG A 6 17.90 1.97 -18.32
N GLU A 7 17.98 2.88 -17.39
CA GLU A 7 19.00 2.91 -16.35
C GLU A 7 18.32 2.85 -14.98
N VAL A 8 18.77 1.95 -14.12
CA VAL A 8 18.32 1.89 -12.73
C VAL A 8 19.26 2.72 -11.89
N LEU A 9 18.72 3.78 -11.30
CA LEU A 9 19.50 4.66 -10.44
C LEU A 9 19.60 4.07 -9.02
N PRO A 10 20.74 4.30 -8.33
CA PRO A 10 20.84 3.94 -6.92
C PRO A 10 19.85 4.74 -6.06
N SER A 11 19.47 4.21 -4.89
CA SER A 11 18.50 4.83 -3.98
C SER A 11 18.92 6.23 -3.49
N LYS A 12 20.21 6.51 -3.52
CA LYS A 12 20.80 7.83 -3.22
C LYS A 12 21.72 8.22 -4.36
N CYS A 13 21.30 9.19 -5.14
CA CYS A 13 22.10 9.73 -6.24
C CYS A 13 21.89 11.24 -6.36
N HIS A 14 22.86 11.91 -6.95
CA HIS A 14 22.79 13.32 -7.30
C HIS A 14 23.52 13.55 -8.63
N GLY A 15 23.28 14.68 -9.26
CA GLY A 15 23.97 15.07 -10.49
C GLY A 15 23.63 14.19 -11.70
N VAL A 16 22.50 13.49 -11.69
CA VAL A 16 22.06 12.69 -12.83
C VAL A 16 21.58 13.62 -13.94
N PRO A 17 22.25 13.63 -15.11
CA PRO A 17 21.82 14.47 -16.21
C PRO A 17 20.50 13.94 -16.80
N VAL A 18 19.54 14.83 -16.98
CA VAL A 18 18.26 14.56 -17.63
C VAL A 18 18.18 15.39 -18.90
N GLN A 19 17.89 14.75 -20.03
CA GLN A 19 17.77 15.39 -21.33
C GLN A 19 16.30 15.52 -21.75
N PRO A 20 15.97 16.42 -22.67
CA PRO A 20 14.62 16.46 -23.24
C PRO A 20 14.23 15.11 -23.82
N GLY A 21 13.04 14.63 -23.44
CA GLY A 21 12.53 13.32 -23.81
C GLY A 21 12.88 12.17 -22.86
N ASP A 22 13.76 12.38 -21.88
CA ASP A 22 13.95 11.41 -20.81
C ASP A 22 12.72 11.33 -19.88
N VAL A 23 12.43 10.13 -19.39
CA VAL A 23 11.38 9.89 -18.42
C VAL A 23 12.00 9.35 -17.13
N LEU A 24 11.75 10.03 -16.01
CA LEU A 24 12.08 9.52 -14.69
C LEU A 24 10.89 8.74 -14.16
N HIS A 25 11.08 7.43 -13.99
CA HIS A 25 10.11 6.58 -13.34
C HIS A 25 10.46 6.41 -11.86
N PHE A 26 9.74 7.11 -11.00
CA PHE A 26 9.94 7.06 -9.56
C PHE A 26 8.87 6.20 -8.92
N VAL A 27 9.29 5.07 -8.33
CA VAL A 27 8.38 4.13 -7.65
C VAL A 27 8.57 4.31 -6.15
N THR A 28 7.53 4.77 -5.49
CA THR A 28 7.49 4.86 -4.02
C THR A 28 6.86 3.60 -3.43
N TRP A 29 7.12 3.37 -2.16
CA TRP A 29 6.43 2.33 -1.41
C TRP A 29 4.94 2.70 -1.32
N GLY A 30 4.07 1.72 -1.52
CA GLY A 30 2.65 1.90 -1.24
C GLY A 30 2.42 2.09 0.25
N GLY A 31 1.38 2.82 0.61
CA GLY A 31 0.90 2.87 1.98
C GLY A 31 0.31 1.52 2.38
N GLY A 32 0.59 1.06 3.60
CA GLY A 32 -0.10 -0.08 4.18
C GLY A 32 -1.56 0.27 4.48
N GLY A 33 -2.46 -0.68 4.33
CA GLY A 33 -3.82 -0.58 4.84
C GLY A 33 -3.88 -1.06 6.29
N TRP A 34 -4.94 -0.67 6.98
CA TRP A 34 -5.25 -1.17 8.31
C TRP A 34 -6.66 -1.78 8.31
N GLY A 35 -6.80 -2.94 8.96
CA GLY A 35 -8.08 -3.63 9.07
C GLY A 35 -8.46 -4.48 7.86
N ASP A 36 -9.65 -5.07 7.95
CA ASP A 36 -10.20 -5.92 6.90
C ASP A 36 -10.65 -5.09 5.69
N PRO A 37 -10.14 -5.34 4.47
CA PRO A 37 -10.61 -4.67 3.27
C PRO A 37 -12.11 -4.77 3.04
N LEU A 38 -12.74 -5.88 3.46
CA LEU A 38 -14.19 -6.09 3.30
C LEU A 38 -15.05 -5.33 4.33
N GLU A 39 -14.44 -4.67 5.30
CA GLU A 39 -15.12 -3.77 6.25
C GLU A 39 -15.06 -2.31 5.81
N ARG A 40 -14.24 -2.00 4.80
CA ARG A 40 -14.18 -0.62 4.27
C ARG A 40 -15.55 -0.18 3.76
N ASP A 41 -15.92 1.06 4.07
CA ASP A 41 -17.18 1.65 3.59
C ASP A 41 -17.25 1.59 2.05
N PRO A 42 -18.23 0.88 1.48
CA PRO A 42 -18.35 0.71 0.03
C PRO A 42 -18.64 2.03 -0.70
N GLU A 43 -19.29 2.99 -0.05
CA GLU A 43 -19.54 4.31 -0.65
C GLU A 43 -18.24 5.11 -0.84
N LEU A 44 -17.29 4.98 0.10
CA LEU A 44 -15.97 5.60 -0.04
C LEU A 44 -15.20 4.98 -1.20
N VAL A 45 -15.26 3.65 -1.36
CA VAL A 45 -14.59 2.98 -2.48
C VAL A 45 -15.21 3.40 -3.81
N ALA A 46 -16.54 3.45 -3.93
CA ALA A 46 -17.22 3.92 -5.12
C ALA A 46 -16.89 5.39 -5.45
N LEU A 47 -16.79 6.25 -4.41
CA LEU A 47 -16.33 7.63 -4.58
C LEU A 47 -14.90 7.70 -5.12
N GLU A 48 -14.00 6.84 -4.64
CA GLU A 48 -12.62 6.78 -5.11
C GLU A 48 -12.53 6.30 -6.58
N VAL A 49 -13.42 5.38 -6.98
CA VAL A 49 -13.53 4.98 -8.41
C VAL A 49 -13.95 6.16 -9.27
N ARG A 50 -15.00 6.90 -8.89
CA ARG A 50 -15.45 8.09 -9.64
C ARG A 50 -14.38 9.19 -9.72
N ARG A 51 -13.48 9.25 -8.74
CA ARG A 51 -12.34 10.19 -8.73
C ARG A 51 -11.12 9.67 -9.49
N GLY A 52 -11.17 8.46 -10.03
CA GLY A 52 -10.04 7.85 -10.74
C GLY A 52 -8.86 7.46 -9.83
N LEU A 53 -9.08 7.36 -8.50
CA LEU A 53 -8.07 6.94 -7.54
C LEU A 53 -7.97 5.42 -7.42
N VAL A 54 -9.08 4.74 -7.67
CA VAL A 54 -9.20 3.28 -7.67
C VAL A 54 -9.84 2.86 -8.99
N THR A 55 -9.35 1.80 -9.59
CA THR A 55 -9.99 1.18 -10.76
C THR A 55 -11.18 0.31 -10.31
N GLU A 56 -12.09 -0.03 -11.23
CA GLU A 56 -13.18 -0.98 -10.95
C GLU A 56 -12.64 -2.34 -10.45
N ASP A 57 -11.58 -2.85 -11.07
CA ASP A 57 -10.90 -4.06 -10.60
C ASP A 57 -10.27 -3.88 -9.21
N GLY A 58 -9.76 -2.68 -8.94
CA GLY A 58 -9.27 -2.30 -7.62
C GLY A 58 -10.37 -2.32 -6.55
N ALA A 59 -11.58 -1.84 -6.90
CA ALA A 59 -12.74 -1.85 -6.01
C ALA A 59 -13.17 -3.27 -5.63
N ARG A 60 -13.07 -4.22 -6.56
CA ARG A 60 -13.38 -5.64 -6.31
C ARG A 60 -12.50 -6.26 -5.21
N ARG A 61 -11.28 -5.75 -5.00
CA ARG A 61 -10.41 -6.21 -3.89
C ARG A 61 -10.97 -5.85 -2.53
N TYR A 62 -11.83 -4.83 -2.46
CA TYR A 62 -12.61 -4.44 -1.27
C TYR A 62 -13.99 -5.07 -1.24
N GLY A 63 -14.25 -6.02 -2.16
CA GLY A 63 -15.58 -6.61 -2.33
C GLY A 63 -16.63 -5.62 -2.78
N VAL A 64 -16.25 -4.56 -3.52
CA VAL A 64 -17.16 -3.50 -3.98
C VAL A 64 -17.35 -3.62 -5.49
N VAL A 65 -18.62 -3.57 -5.90
CA VAL A 65 -19.05 -3.57 -7.29
C VAL A 65 -19.64 -2.20 -7.60
N VAL A 66 -19.20 -1.62 -8.70
CA VAL A 66 -19.73 -0.37 -9.23
C VAL A 66 -20.21 -0.60 -10.66
N ASP A 67 -21.13 0.23 -11.12
CA ASP A 67 -21.55 0.27 -12.53
C ASP A 67 -20.59 1.09 -13.40
N ASP A 68 -20.87 1.17 -14.70
CA ASP A 68 -20.07 1.89 -15.70
C ASP A 68 -19.95 3.40 -15.38
N GLU A 69 -20.84 3.94 -14.54
CA GLU A 69 -20.84 5.34 -14.08
C GLU A 69 -20.12 5.51 -12.73
N GLY A 70 -19.60 4.42 -12.17
CA GLY A 70 -18.92 4.38 -10.87
C GLY A 70 -19.88 4.48 -9.68
N GLN A 71 -21.19 4.20 -9.88
CA GLN A 71 -22.15 4.15 -8.78
C GLN A 71 -22.09 2.79 -8.09
N LEU A 72 -22.32 2.78 -6.80
CA LEU A 72 -22.30 1.57 -5.99
C LEU A 72 -23.48 0.64 -6.33
N ASP A 73 -23.20 -0.57 -6.78
CA ASP A 73 -24.17 -1.66 -6.79
C ASP A 73 -24.15 -2.36 -5.40
N ARG A 74 -25.13 -2.01 -4.56
CA ARG A 74 -25.23 -2.53 -3.20
C ARG A 74 -25.49 -4.04 -3.18
N GLY A 75 -26.35 -4.53 -4.08
CA GLY A 75 -26.72 -5.94 -4.13
C GLY A 75 -25.55 -6.83 -4.56
N ALA A 76 -24.88 -6.46 -5.64
CA ALA A 76 -23.70 -7.16 -6.12
C ALA A 76 -22.52 -7.06 -5.11
N THR A 77 -22.37 -5.92 -4.45
CA THR A 77 -21.36 -5.71 -3.39
C THR A 77 -21.58 -6.66 -2.21
N GLU A 78 -22.81 -6.78 -1.71
CA GLU A 78 -23.12 -7.67 -0.58
C GLU A 78 -22.90 -9.14 -0.95
N ALA A 79 -23.33 -9.54 -2.14
CA ALA A 79 -23.11 -10.89 -2.66
C ALA A 79 -21.61 -11.20 -2.77
N LEU A 80 -20.84 -10.31 -3.39
CA LEU A 80 -19.39 -10.47 -3.54
C LEU A 80 -18.67 -10.54 -2.19
N ARG A 81 -19.01 -9.67 -1.24
CA ARG A 81 -18.42 -9.70 0.11
C ARG A 81 -18.76 -10.99 0.85
N THR A 82 -19.98 -11.49 0.71
CA THR A 82 -20.38 -12.76 1.30
C THR A 82 -19.57 -13.92 0.71
N GLU A 83 -19.44 -13.96 -0.60
CA GLU A 83 -18.61 -14.95 -1.29
C GLU A 83 -17.16 -14.88 -0.83
N MET A 84 -16.54 -13.70 -0.86
CA MET A 84 -15.15 -13.51 -0.45
C MET A 84 -14.90 -13.90 1.00
N ARG A 85 -15.86 -13.63 1.91
CA ARG A 85 -15.75 -14.08 3.30
C ARG A 85 -15.84 -15.60 3.43
N SER A 86 -16.70 -16.24 2.64
CA SER A 86 -16.85 -17.70 2.66
C SER A 86 -15.63 -18.44 2.11
N GLN A 87 -14.87 -17.79 1.23
CA GLN A 87 -13.67 -18.36 0.61
C GLN A 87 -12.41 -18.15 1.46
N ARG A 88 -12.49 -17.38 2.54
CA ARG A 88 -11.34 -17.17 3.44
C ARG A 88 -11.02 -18.42 4.21
N GLU A 89 -9.76 -18.83 4.16
CA GLU A 89 -9.19 -19.87 4.99
C GLU A 89 -8.44 -19.23 6.17
N GLY A 90 -8.95 -19.46 7.39
CA GLY A 90 -8.31 -19.00 8.62
C GLY A 90 -8.55 -17.51 8.95
N GLU A 91 -7.81 -17.04 9.93
CA GLU A 91 -7.83 -15.64 10.36
C GLU A 91 -7.05 -14.74 9.38
N LEU A 92 -7.47 -13.48 9.27
CA LEU A 92 -6.72 -12.50 8.49
C LEU A 92 -5.30 -12.38 9.04
N PRO A 93 -4.28 -12.35 8.18
CA PRO A 93 -2.92 -12.17 8.64
C PRO A 93 -2.81 -10.80 9.33
N VAL A 94 -2.43 -10.82 10.61
CA VAL A 94 -2.04 -9.60 11.32
C VAL A 94 -0.62 -9.25 10.90
N PHE A 95 -0.37 -8.00 10.61
CA PHE A 95 0.98 -7.55 10.29
C PHE A 95 1.90 -7.81 11.49
N ASP A 96 2.90 -8.65 11.26
CA ASP A 96 3.95 -8.89 12.24
C ASP A 96 4.92 -7.71 12.22
N MET A 97 4.94 -6.94 13.31
CA MET A 97 5.85 -5.80 13.47
C MET A 97 7.29 -6.23 13.82
N GLY A 98 7.53 -7.53 13.85
CA GLY A 98 8.81 -8.09 14.26
C GLY A 98 8.92 -8.27 15.78
N PRO A 99 10.12 -8.51 16.29
CA PRO A 99 10.33 -8.74 17.70
C PRO A 99 9.98 -7.51 18.57
N PRO A 100 9.79 -7.70 19.87
CA PRO A 100 9.55 -6.60 20.79
C PRO A 100 10.61 -5.49 20.71
N LEU A 101 10.21 -4.25 20.98
CA LEU A 101 11.09 -3.08 20.84
C LEU A 101 12.41 -3.23 21.63
N GLU A 102 12.34 -3.81 22.84
CA GLU A 102 13.52 -4.03 23.67
C GLU A 102 14.54 -4.95 22.98
N GLU A 103 14.06 -5.99 22.29
CA GLU A 103 14.92 -6.90 21.55
C GLU A 103 15.52 -6.23 20.31
N ILE A 104 14.74 -5.41 19.59
CA ILE A 104 15.24 -4.61 18.46
C ILE A 104 16.36 -3.67 18.93
N LEU A 105 16.16 -2.96 20.05
CA LEU A 105 17.13 -2.03 20.58
C LEU A 105 18.42 -2.74 21.03
N ALA A 106 18.28 -3.90 21.71
CA ALA A 106 19.43 -4.70 22.11
C ALA A 106 20.24 -5.23 20.92
N ASN A 107 19.56 -5.69 19.87
CA ASN A 107 20.21 -6.14 18.63
C ASN A 107 20.92 -4.98 17.92
N CYS A 108 20.30 -3.80 17.84
CA CYS A 108 20.94 -2.62 17.27
C CYS A 108 22.19 -2.19 18.06
N GLU A 109 22.14 -2.23 19.39
CA GLU A 109 23.30 -1.91 20.23
C GLU A 109 24.42 -2.95 20.05
N ALA A 110 24.07 -4.23 19.99
CA ALA A 110 25.03 -5.30 19.75
C ALA A 110 25.72 -5.20 18.37
N GLU A 111 24.98 -4.82 17.34
CA GLU A 111 25.50 -4.70 15.98
C GLU A 111 26.31 -3.41 15.75
N THR A 112 25.90 -2.30 16.35
CA THR A 112 26.48 -0.98 16.07
C THR A 112 27.44 -0.49 17.16
N GLY A 113 27.37 -1.05 18.37
CA GLY A 113 28.09 -0.56 19.56
C GLY A 113 27.54 0.79 20.08
N LEU A 114 26.41 1.25 19.56
CA LEU A 114 25.79 2.52 19.96
C LEU A 114 24.58 2.26 20.85
N ALA A 115 24.52 2.93 22.00
CA ALA A 115 23.36 2.88 22.87
C ALA A 115 22.10 3.43 22.17
N ALA A 116 20.96 2.86 22.51
CA ALA A 116 19.69 3.31 21.96
C ALA A 116 19.46 4.82 22.20
N PRO A 117 18.91 5.56 21.24
CA PRO A 117 18.64 6.97 21.39
C PRO A 117 17.64 7.20 22.53
N LYS A 118 17.95 8.14 23.41
CA LYS A 118 17.03 8.52 24.51
C LYS A 118 15.84 9.29 23.93
N ARG A 119 14.66 8.96 24.42
CA ARG A 119 13.46 9.71 24.05
C ARG A 119 13.61 11.17 24.49
N PRO A 120 13.37 12.16 23.63
CA PRO A 120 13.37 13.56 24.03
C PRO A 120 12.36 13.78 25.15
N THR A 121 12.78 14.45 26.22
CA THR A 121 11.88 14.95 27.25
C THR A 121 11.59 16.41 26.93
N TRP A 122 10.33 16.70 26.65
CA TRP A 122 9.84 18.06 26.43
C TRP A 122 9.43 18.68 27.74
#